data_066fe16ebce827eee417ece8c20e13a2
#
_entry.id   066fe16ebce827eee417ece8c20e13a2
#
_cell.length_a   1.000
_cell.length_b   1.000
_cell.length_c   1.000
_cell.angle_alpha   90.00
_cell.angle_beta   90.00
_cell.angle_gamma   90.00
#
_symmetry.space_group_name_H-M   'P 1'
#
loop_
_entity.id
_entity.type
_entity.pdbx_description
1 polymer ?
#
loop_
_entity_poly.entity_id
_entity_poly.type
_entity_poly.pdbx_seq_one_letter_code
_entity_poly.pdbx_strand_id
1 'polypeptide(L)'
;MTKHIILIIDDDKLILNTLKQLFEGWGNDVYAVSTPEEAKSLLGTITPEVVLLDLLLTKEDGSTGILDYLKSQPRLQNVPVIVLTNLDKPELKQMLLSQGVKEYWIKGSMSMDELRGKVMAYLEPGEKK
;
A
#
# COMPACT_ATOMS: atom_id res chain seq x y z
N MET A 1 -10.25 -21.54 1.85
CA MET A 1 -9.18 -20.65 1.47
C MET A 1 -9.32 -19.29 2.11
N THR A 2 -8.24 -18.82 2.62
CA THR A 2 -8.23 -17.54 3.29
C THR A 2 -7.95 -16.42 2.29
N LYS A 3 -8.77 -15.39 2.31
CA LYS A 3 -8.51 -14.21 1.49
C LYS A 3 -7.48 -13.34 2.16
N HIS A 4 -6.62 -12.76 1.35
CA HIS A 4 -5.65 -11.79 1.84
C HIS A 4 -6.28 -10.41 1.84
N ILE A 5 -5.95 -9.62 2.84
CA ILE A 5 -6.51 -8.28 3.00
C ILE A 5 -5.51 -7.25 2.52
N ILE A 6 -5.90 -6.45 1.54
CA ILE A 6 -5.06 -5.41 0.96
C ILE A 6 -5.74 -4.07 1.17
N LEU A 7 -4.98 -3.10 1.65
CA LEU A 7 -5.45 -1.72 1.78
C LEU A 7 -4.75 -0.87 0.73
N ILE A 8 -5.54 -0.14 -0.05
CA ILE A 8 -5.00 0.76 -1.08
C ILE A 8 -5.42 2.18 -0.75
N ILE A 9 -4.47 3.08 -0.71
CA ILE A 9 -4.70 4.50 -0.40
C ILE A 9 -4.19 5.34 -1.55
N ASP A 10 -5.11 5.97 -2.29
CA ASP A 10 -4.76 6.73 -3.49
C ASP A 10 -5.90 7.71 -3.76
N ASP A 11 -5.59 8.99 -3.97
CA ASP A 11 -6.63 9.97 -4.21
C ASP A 11 -7.11 10.00 -5.65
N ASP A 12 -6.46 9.28 -6.56
CA ASP A 12 -6.93 9.14 -7.93
C ASP A 12 -7.95 8.01 -7.97
N LYS A 13 -9.21 8.37 -8.05
CA LYS A 13 -10.28 7.38 -7.93
C LYS A 13 -10.31 6.38 -9.06
N LEU A 14 -9.86 6.78 -10.24
CA LEU A 14 -9.81 5.85 -11.35
C LEU A 14 -8.79 4.74 -11.09
N ILE A 15 -7.60 5.14 -10.64
CA ILE A 15 -6.56 4.16 -10.31
C ILE A 15 -7.01 3.31 -9.15
N LEU A 16 -7.61 3.93 -8.14
CA LEU A 16 -8.09 3.23 -6.96
C LEU A 16 -9.07 2.13 -7.33
N ASN A 17 -10.07 2.48 -8.15
CA ASN A 17 -11.07 1.51 -8.58
C ASN A 17 -10.47 0.42 -9.45
N THR A 18 -9.54 0.78 -10.32
CA THR A 18 -8.90 -0.19 -11.20
C THR A 18 -8.12 -1.23 -10.38
N LEU A 19 -7.32 -0.76 -9.45
CA LEU A 19 -6.53 -1.67 -8.61
C LEU A 19 -7.43 -2.53 -7.73
N LYS A 20 -8.49 -1.91 -7.19
CA LYS A 20 -9.43 -2.66 -6.37
C LYS A 20 -10.03 -3.82 -7.15
N GLN A 21 -10.52 -3.54 -8.36
CA GLN A 21 -11.13 -4.57 -9.19
C GLN A 21 -10.14 -5.67 -9.56
N LEU A 22 -8.91 -5.27 -9.89
CA LEU A 22 -7.90 -6.24 -10.27
C LEU A 22 -7.57 -7.19 -9.11
N PHE A 23 -7.28 -6.63 -7.94
CA PHE A 23 -6.89 -7.48 -6.82
C PHE A 23 -8.06 -8.29 -6.30
N GLU A 24 -9.27 -7.76 -6.35
CA GLU A 24 -10.45 -8.55 -5.99
C GLU A 24 -10.64 -9.71 -6.98
N GLY A 25 -10.39 -9.44 -8.25
CA GLY A 25 -10.50 -10.47 -9.27
C GLY A 25 -9.50 -11.60 -9.07
N TRP A 26 -8.41 -11.33 -8.36
CA TRP A 26 -7.41 -12.35 -8.05
C TRP A 26 -7.67 -13.01 -6.69
N GLY A 27 -8.82 -12.78 -6.09
CA GLY A 27 -9.22 -13.49 -4.90
C GLY A 27 -8.91 -12.80 -3.59
N ASN A 28 -8.60 -11.52 -3.62
CA ASN A 28 -8.24 -10.79 -2.41
C ASN A 28 -9.40 -9.96 -1.89
N ASP A 29 -9.33 -9.62 -0.60
CA ASP A 29 -10.29 -8.75 0.05
C ASP A 29 -9.66 -7.35 0.07
N VAL A 30 -10.18 -6.43 -0.72
CA VAL A 30 -9.53 -5.16 -0.96
C VAL A 30 -10.34 -4.01 -0.38
N TYR A 31 -9.66 -3.18 0.40
CA TYR A 31 -10.22 -1.95 0.92
C TYR A 31 -9.50 -0.79 0.24
N ALA A 32 -10.26 0.07 -0.40
CA ALA A 32 -9.70 1.16 -1.19
C ALA A 32 -10.25 2.48 -0.67
N VAL A 33 -9.36 3.35 -0.24
CA VAL A 33 -9.76 4.64 0.32
C VAL A 33 -8.95 5.75 -0.33
N SER A 34 -9.48 6.96 -0.30
CA SER A 34 -8.86 8.07 -1.00
C SER A 34 -8.29 9.14 -0.09
N THR A 35 -8.42 9.01 1.22
CA THR A 35 -7.87 9.99 2.15
C THR A 35 -7.19 9.30 3.33
N PRO A 36 -6.22 9.98 3.96
CA PRO A 36 -5.59 9.42 5.16
C PRO A 36 -6.57 9.20 6.30
N GLU A 37 -7.57 10.07 6.42
CA GLU A 37 -8.55 9.94 7.49
C GLU A 37 -9.36 8.68 7.34
N GLU A 38 -9.79 8.39 6.12
CA GLU A 38 -10.52 7.15 5.86
C GLU A 38 -9.65 5.94 6.17
N ALA A 39 -8.37 6.03 5.81
CA ALA A 39 -7.46 4.92 6.08
C ALA A 39 -7.31 4.67 7.57
N LYS A 40 -7.12 5.73 8.35
CA LYS A 40 -6.97 5.58 9.79
C LYS A 40 -8.22 4.99 10.44
N SER A 41 -9.37 5.48 10.00
CA SER A 41 -10.63 4.96 10.52
C SER A 41 -10.76 3.46 10.25
N LEU A 42 -10.44 3.07 9.03
CA LEU A 42 -10.55 1.68 8.62
C LEU A 42 -9.56 0.79 9.37
N LEU A 43 -8.35 1.30 9.59
CA LEU A 43 -7.32 0.55 10.29
C LEU A 43 -7.67 0.30 11.76
N GLY A 44 -8.67 0.97 12.28
CA GLY A 44 -9.19 0.67 13.60
C GLY A 44 -9.97 -0.63 13.64
N THR A 45 -10.42 -1.14 12.48
CA THR A 45 -11.24 -2.34 12.43
C THR A 45 -10.60 -3.48 11.63
N ILE A 46 -9.65 -3.20 10.75
CA ILE A 46 -9.01 -4.25 9.96
C ILE A 46 -7.51 -4.20 10.17
N THR A 47 -6.88 -5.34 9.90
CA THR A 47 -5.42 -5.42 9.88
C THR A 47 -5.03 -5.93 8.50
N PRO A 48 -4.62 -5.04 7.60
CA PRO A 48 -4.24 -5.48 6.26
C PRO A 48 -2.93 -6.25 6.29
N GLU A 49 -2.74 -7.07 5.27
CA GLU A 49 -1.49 -7.81 5.12
C GLU A 49 -0.48 -7.03 4.29
N VAL A 50 -0.95 -6.04 3.53
CA VAL A 50 -0.09 -5.15 2.79
C VAL A 50 -0.85 -3.85 2.54
N VAL A 51 -0.11 -2.74 2.50
CA VAL A 51 -0.66 -1.42 2.22
C VAL A 51 0.01 -0.87 0.97
N LEU A 52 -0.80 -0.49 -0.02
CA LEU A 52 -0.31 0.22 -1.20
C LEU A 52 -0.62 1.69 -1.00
N LEU A 53 0.38 2.53 -1.01
CA LEU A 53 0.26 3.93 -0.61
C LEU A 53 0.76 4.85 -1.71
N ASP A 54 -0.07 5.80 -2.12
CA ASP A 54 0.31 6.81 -3.11
C ASP A 54 0.85 8.05 -2.42
N LEU A 55 2.03 8.47 -2.82
CA LEU A 55 2.68 9.63 -2.22
C LEU A 55 2.06 10.95 -2.61
N LEU A 56 1.25 10.99 -3.66
CA LEU A 56 0.61 12.26 -4.01
C LEU A 56 -0.31 12.77 -2.92
N LEU A 57 -0.68 11.89 -1.99
CA LEU A 57 -1.48 12.30 -0.84
C LEU A 57 -0.65 13.00 0.21
N THR A 58 0.65 13.02 0.06
CA THR A 58 1.50 13.49 1.14
C THR A 58 1.39 14.97 1.41
N LYS A 59 1.36 15.76 0.39
CA LYS A 59 1.36 17.20 0.60
C LYS A 59 1.94 17.54 1.95
N GLU A 60 1.17 18.14 2.84
CA GLU A 60 1.70 18.49 4.14
C GLU A 60 1.89 17.28 5.00
N ASP A 61 0.82 16.56 5.24
CA ASP A 61 0.88 15.48 6.21
C ASP A 61 0.28 14.19 5.70
N GLY A 62 0.01 14.10 4.43
CA GLY A 62 -0.73 13.00 3.86
C GLY A 62 -0.16 11.62 4.16
N SER A 63 0.56 11.06 3.20
CA SER A 63 0.98 9.67 3.35
C SER A 63 2.03 9.47 4.43
N THR A 64 2.87 10.47 4.72
CA THR A 64 3.80 10.33 5.84
C THR A 64 3.05 10.22 7.15
N GLY A 65 1.92 10.91 7.27
CA GLY A 65 1.09 10.75 8.46
C GLY A 65 0.58 9.33 8.62
N ILE A 66 0.24 8.69 7.52
CA ILE A 66 -0.19 7.30 7.55
C ILE A 66 0.96 6.39 8.01
N LEU A 67 2.17 6.63 7.51
CA LEU A 67 3.31 5.83 7.94
C LEU A 67 3.55 5.94 9.44
N ASP A 68 3.51 7.17 9.95
CA ASP A 68 3.68 7.38 11.38
C ASP A 68 2.60 6.68 12.17
N TYR A 69 1.38 6.74 11.68
CA TYR A 69 0.27 6.09 12.35
C TYR A 69 0.49 4.57 12.42
N LEU A 70 0.86 3.97 11.29
CA LEU A 70 1.09 2.53 11.26
C LEU A 70 2.20 2.13 12.22
N LYS A 71 3.27 2.90 12.25
CA LYS A 71 4.39 2.59 13.14
C LYS A 71 4.04 2.74 14.60
N SER A 72 3.07 3.61 14.91
CA SER A 72 2.70 3.87 16.30
C SER A 72 1.77 2.81 16.87
N GLN A 73 1.24 1.94 16.04
CA GLN A 73 0.27 0.92 16.46
C GLN A 73 0.95 -0.43 16.51
N PRO A 74 1.07 -1.05 17.71
CA PRO A 74 1.78 -2.35 17.80
C PRO A 74 1.23 -3.40 16.83
N ARG A 75 -0.05 -3.39 16.61
CA ARG A 75 -0.71 -4.35 15.76
C ARG A 75 -0.39 -4.13 14.28
N LEU A 76 0.04 -2.93 13.92
CA LEU A 76 0.25 -2.55 12.53
C LEU A 76 1.71 -2.32 12.15
N GLN A 77 2.61 -2.34 13.12
CA GLN A 77 4.01 -1.98 12.90
C GLN A 77 4.70 -2.82 11.83
N ASN A 78 4.31 -4.06 11.71
CA ASN A 78 5.00 -4.98 10.80
C ASN A 78 4.27 -5.17 9.49
N VAL A 79 3.19 -4.45 9.25
CA VAL A 79 2.49 -4.53 7.98
C VAL A 79 3.37 -3.89 6.90
N PRO A 80 3.68 -4.61 5.83
CA PRO A 80 4.51 -4.04 4.77
C PRO A 80 3.77 -2.94 4.04
N VAL A 81 4.48 -1.83 3.83
CA VAL A 81 3.96 -0.69 3.08
C VAL A 81 4.74 -0.58 1.78
N ILE A 82 4.02 -0.56 0.68
CA ILE A 82 4.60 -0.40 -0.64
C ILE A 82 4.12 0.94 -1.17
N VAL A 83 5.06 1.79 -1.53
CA VAL A 83 4.71 3.08 -2.12
C VAL A 83 4.60 2.91 -3.63
N LEU A 84 3.49 3.35 -4.18
CA LEU A 84 3.21 3.26 -5.61
C LEU A 84 2.88 4.67 -6.09
N THR A 85 3.79 5.29 -6.83
CA THR A 85 3.69 6.71 -7.12
C THR A 85 4.25 7.03 -8.50
N ASN A 86 3.90 8.20 -9.02
CA ASN A 86 4.51 8.71 -10.23
C ASN A 86 5.71 9.60 -9.97
N LEU A 87 6.06 9.81 -8.70
CA LEU A 87 7.19 10.65 -8.36
C LEU A 87 8.49 9.86 -8.41
N ASP A 88 9.34 10.17 -9.38
CA ASP A 88 10.63 9.50 -9.52
C ASP A 88 11.68 10.38 -8.86
N LYS A 89 11.79 10.28 -7.55
CA LYS A 89 12.72 11.08 -6.75
C LYS A 89 13.58 10.20 -5.88
N PRO A 90 14.84 10.02 -6.25
CA PRO A 90 15.71 9.09 -5.50
C PRO A 90 15.87 9.45 -4.03
N GLU A 91 15.95 10.75 -3.71
CA GLU A 91 16.11 11.14 -2.31
C GLU A 91 14.88 10.78 -1.49
N LEU A 92 13.70 10.97 -2.08
CA LEU A 92 12.46 10.62 -1.41
C LEU A 92 12.37 9.12 -1.21
N LYS A 93 12.75 8.37 -2.22
CA LYS A 93 12.78 6.92 -2.13
C LYS A 93 13.69 6.46 -0.99
N GLN A 94 14.89 7.01 -0.93
CA GLN A 94 15.83 6.64 0.12
C GLN A 94 15.28 6.95 1.50
N MET A 95 14.68 8.13 1.65
CA MET A 95 14.13 8.53 2.92
C MET A 95 13.02 7.58 3.37
N LEU A 96 12.11 7.25 2.46
CA LEU A 96 10.99 6.39 2.81
C LEU A 96 11.44 4.96 3.11
N LEU A 97 12.40 4.45 2.36
CA LEU A 97 12.93 3.14 2.66
C LEU A 97 13.59 3.11 4.03
N SER A 98 14.27 4.19 4.40
CA SER A 98 14.88 4.28 5.72
C SER A 98 13.84 4.36 6.83
N GLN A 99 12.63 4.78 6.50
CA GLN A 99 11.54 4.85 7.47
C GLN A 99 10.72 3.55 7.53
N GLY A 100 11.13 2.54 6.78
CA GLY A 100 10.49 1.24 6.89
C GLY A 100 9.57 0.86 5.74
N VAL A 101 9.43 1.72 4.73
CA VAL A 101 8.70 1.36 3.51
C VAL A 101 9.46 0.20 2.85
N LYS A 102 8.75 -0.83 2.44
CA LYS A 102 9.39 -2.01 1.88
C LYS A 102 9.80 -1.83 0.42
N GLU A 103 8.97 -1.17 -0.37
CA GLU A 103 9.22 -0.99 -1.78
C GLU A 103 8.74 0.39 -2.20
N TYR A 104 9.38 0.94 -3.21
CA TYR A 104 9.00 2.23 -3.79
C TYR A 104 8.96 2.01 -5.30
N TRP A 105 7.76 2.03 -5.88
CA TRP A 105 7.58 1.73 -7.29
C TRP A 105 6.98 2.92 -8.03
N ILE A 106 7.43 3.06 -9.28
CA ILE A 106 6.91 4.12 -10.16
C ILE A 106 5.75 3.54 -10.94
N LYS A 107 4.58 4.17 -10.85
CA LYS A 107 3.36 3.65 -11.46
C LYS A 107 3.51 3.38 -12.96
N GLY A 108 4.12 4.30 -13.67
CA GLY A 108 4.20 4.18 -15.12
C GLY A 108 5.20 3.19 -15.64
N SER A 109 6.05 2.65 -14.78
CA SER A 109 7.11 1.76 -15.24
C SER A 109 6.86 0.31 -14.89
N MET A 110 5.64 -0.03 -14.51
CA MET A 110 5.34 -1.37 -14.03
C MET A 110 4.04 -1.86 -14.64
N SER A 111 4.04 -3.09 -15.14
CA SER A 111 2.83 -3.69 -15.65
C SER A 111 1.97 -4.20 -14.50
N MET A 112 0.71 -4.47 -14.80
CA MET A 112 -0.19 -5.02 -13.78
C MET A 112 0.27 -6.40 -13.32
N ASP A 113 0.83 -7.19 -14.24
CA ASP A 113 1.34 -8.50 -13.86
C ASP A 113 2.53 -8.39 -12.91
N GLU A 114 3.42 -7.44 -13.17
CA GLU A 114 4.54 -7.20 -12.27
C GLU A 114 4.06 -6.76 -10.89
N LEU A 115 3.08 -5.86 -10.87
CA LEU A 115 2.52 -5.39 -9.62
C LEU A 115 1.92 -6.54 -8.83
N ARG A 116 1.15 -7.38 -9.51
CA ARG A 116 0.54 -8.54 -8.87
C ARG A 116 1.60 -9.44 -8.23
N GLY A 117 2.63 -9.76 -9.01
CA GLY A 117 3.67 -10.65 -8.52
C GLY A 117 4.37 -10.09 -7.29
N LYS A 118 4.66 -8.81 -7.31
CA LYS A 118 5.35 -8.20 -6.18
C LYS A 118 4.46 -8.13 -4.94
N VAL A 119 3.18 -7.82 -5.12
CA VAL A 119 2.28 -7.76 -3.98
C VAL A 119 2.05 -9.16 -3.41
N MET A 120 1.85 -10.14 -4.28
CA MET A 120 1.61 -11.51 -3.81
C MET A 120 2.80 -12.06 -3.05
N ALA A 121 4.00 -11.60 -3.35
CA ALA A 121 5.18 -12.03 -2.61
C ALA A 121 5.10 -11.63 -1.14
N TYR A 122 4.39 -10.57 -0.83
CA TYR A 122 4.20 -10.16 0.57
C TYR A 122 3.02 -10.86 1.21
N LEU A 123 2.08 -11.34 0.40
CA LEU A 123 0.90 -12.00 0.94
C LEU A 123 1.16 -13.46 1.26
N GLU A 124 2.09 -14.08 0.56
CA GLU A 124 2.37 -15.51 0.75
C GLU A 124 3.86 -15.77 0.89
N PRO A 125 4.52 -15.09 1.82
CA PRO A 125 5.98 -15.22 1.91
C PRO A 125 6.43 -16.62 2.32
N GLY A 126 5.61 -17.34 3.05
CA GLY A 126 6.00 -18.67 3.51
C GLY A 126 6.15 -19.68 2.42
N GLU A 127 5.63 -19.39 1.25
CA GLU A 127 5.67 -20.33 0.14
C GLU A 127 6.90 -20.16 -0.71
N LYS A 128 7.75 -19.27 -0.34
CA LYS A 128 8.91 -19.00 -1.14
C LYS A 128 10.09 -19.85 -0.78
N LYS A 129 9.96 -20.72 0.09
CA LYS A 129 11.09 -21.46 0.54
C LYS A 129 11.69 -22.35 -0.45
#